data_ea19bcba7b2f059e9b72bdea5e9d6e1b
#
_entry.id   ea19bcba7b2f059e9b72bdea5e9d6e1b
#
_cell.length_a   1.000
_cell.length_b   1.000
_cell.length_c   1.000
_cell.angle_alpha   90.00
_cell.angle_beta   90.00
_cell.angle_gamma   90.00
#
_symmetry.space_group_name_H-M   'P 1'
#
loop_
_entity.id
_entity.type
_entity.pdbx_description
1 polymer ?
#
loop_
_entity_poly.entity_id
_entity_poly.type
_entity_poly.pdbx_seq_one_letter_code
_entity_poly.pdbx_strand_id
1 'polypeptide(L)'
;MNKALKTLKERGFFQQCTDIDGLSDLMDKESVTFYVGTDPTGPSLHIGHMVPFFALRHLRETGHCGIALIGGGTARIGDPSGKTEMRKIISYEEIDENVKRFENQLNKFIGFDGKTALLDNNKYWLADMNYIDFMRDIGSCFSVNRMLTFESYKKRMETGLSFLEFSYQLLQSYDFLKLHERHNCCLQIGGDDQWGNIVAGADLIRRKTGKQVYGLTFPLITRSDGKKMGKTEKGALFLDPVMTPVFDFFQYWRNVADADVRKFFLLFTFLPVAEIDEIMTGDINKAKERLAWEVTAVIHGKDEADKALAGAKAAFGGSGDTSSMPTKEIASGEFQGGLGVVDLFFMSGLSATKSEARRLVQQGGAYITGNDGKERQITDIAEIVEEKDFNDKGELILRAGKKKYLRLVLQK
;
A
#
# COMPACT_ATOMS: atom_id res chain seq x y z
N MET A 1 7.26 20.69 21.39
CA MET A 1 6.98 19.45 20.61
C MET A 1 8.23 19.07 19.84
N ASN A 2 8.69 17.86 20.03
CA ASN A 2 9.88 17.29 19.40
C ASN A 2 9.85 17.37 17.87
N LYS A 3 11.04 17.47 17.23
CA LYS A 3 11.18 17.57 15.76
C LYS A 3 10.53 16.41 15.02
N ALA A 4 10.68 15.17 15.52
CA ALA A 4 10.10 13.98 14.90
C ALA A 4 8.56 14.04 14.90
N LEU A 5 7.97 14.36 16.05
CA LEU A 5 6.52 14.51 16.18
C LEU A 5 5.97 15.65 15.34
N LYS A 6 6.73 16.77 15.22
CA LYS A 6 6.39 17.88 14.33
C LYS A 6 6.36 17.41 12.87
N THR A 7 7.39 16.68 12.42
CA THR A 7 7.44 16.10 11.06
C THR A 7 6.25 15.19 10.80
N LEU A 8 5.92 14.28 11.72
CA LEU A 8 4.75 13.41 11.56
C LEU A 8 3.46 14.20 11.42
N LYS A 9 3.27 15.24 12.25
CA LYS A 9 2.09 16.10 12.23
C LYS A 9 1.96 16.90 10.93
N GLU A 10 3.05 17.51 10.48
CA GLU A 10 3.08 18.28 9.22
C GLU A 10 2.79 17.41 8.00
N ARG A 11 3.20 16.14 8.04
CA ARG A 11 2.99 15.18 6.95
C ARG A 11 1.66 14.41 7.03
N GLY A 12 0.86 14.64 8.09
CA GLY A 12 -0.43 13.96 8.23
C GLY A 12 -0.37 12.59 8.89
N PHE A 13 0.73 12.24 9.55
CA PHE A 13 0.89 11.00 10.34
C PHE A 13 0.57 11.23 11.82
N PHE A 14 -0.44 12.04 12.12
CA PHE A 14 -0.85 12.27 13.50
C PHE A 14 -2.37 12.39 13.61
N GLN A 15 -2.97 11.51 14.40
CA GLN A 15 -4.38 11.56 14.79
C GLN A 15 -4.52 11.78 16.29
N GLN A 16 -3.95 10.89 17.09
CA GLN A 16 -3.96 10.97 18.55
C GLN A 16 -2.73 10.28 19.16
N CYS A 17 -2.45 10.66 20.42
CA CYS A 17 -1.35 10.08 21.19
C CYS A 17 -1.82 9.88 22.64
N THR A 18 -1.33 8.85 23.32
CA THR A 18 -1.67 8.59 24.73
C THR A 18 -1.20 9.69 25.66
N ASP A 19 -0.01 10.28 25.39
CA ASP A 19 0.59 11.39 26.10
C ASP A 19 1.62 12.04 25.18
N ILE A 20 1.23 13.12 24.50
CA ILE A 20 2.08 13.78 23.50
C ILE A 20 3.23 14.56 24.14
N ASP A 21 3.00 15.16 25.32
CA ASP A 21 4.01 15.96 25.98
C ASP A 21 5.08 15.08 26.58
N GLY A 22 4.70 14.00 27.30
CA GLY A 22 5.62 13.02 27.83
C GLY A 22 6.43 12.34 26.74
N LEU A 23 5.82 11.96 25.61
CA LEU A 23 6.54 11.39 24.46
C LEU A 23 7.52 12.39 23.84
N SER A 24 7.09 13.67 23.68
CA SER A 24 7.96 14.73 23.17
C SER A 24 9.21 14.92 24.04
N ASP A 25 9.00 15.01 25.36
CA ASP A 25 10.09 15.17 26.33
C ASP A 25 11.05 13.98 26.34
N LEU A 26 10.53 12.77 26.17
CA LEU A 26 11.35 11.55 26.03
C LEU A 26 12.20 11.59 24.76
N MET A 27 11.58 11.90 23.63
CA MET A 27 12.25 11.96 22.31
C MET A 27 13.28 13.10 22.22
N ASP A 28 13.16 14.14 23.02
CA ASP A 28 14.16 15.21 23.10
C ASP A 28 15.40 14.81 23.94
N LYS A 29 15.23 13.82 24.83
CA LYS A 29 16.30 13.35 25.74
C LYS A 29 17.08 12.17 25.18
N GLU A 30 16.39 11.27 24.49
CA GLU A 30 17.00 10.01 24.02
C GLU A 30 16.40 9.48 22.74
N SER A 31 17.11 8.54 22.10
CA SER A 31 16.58 7.78 20.97
C SER A 31 15.52 6.80 21.45
N VAL A 32 14.31 6.95 20.94
CA VAL A 32 13.16 6.10 21.26
C VAL A 32 13.11 4.90 20.32
N THR A 33 12.94 3.70 20.90
CA THR A 33 12.59 2.52 20.11
C THR A 33 11.08 2.42 19.99
N PHE A 34 10.59 2.30 18.76
CA PHE A 34 9.17 2.21 18.45
C PHE A 34 8.90 1.06 17.46
N TYR A 35 7.64 0.62 17.36
CA TYR A 35 7.29 -0.42 16.40
C TYR A 35 6.00 -0.15 15.66
N VAL A 36 5.90 -0.79 14.49
CA VAL A 36 4.69 -0.94 13.71
C VAL A 36 4.51 -2.40 13.31
N GLY A 37 3.30 -2.94 13.49
CA GLY A 37 2.95 -4.31 13.13
C GLY A 37 2.18 -4.41 11.82
N THR A 38 2.36 -5.54 11.12
CA THR A 38 1.56 -5.90 9.95
C THR A 38 1.35 -7.40 9.88
N ASP A 39 0.09 -7.84 9.68
CA ASP A 39 -0.26 -9.26 9.51
C ASP A 39 -0.13 -9.67 8.04
N PRO A 40 0.61 -10.75 7.73
CA PRO A 40 0.84 -11.22 6.36
C PRO A 40 -0.38 -12.03 5.84
N THR A 41 -1.53 -11.38 5.74
CA THR A 41 -2.82 -11.99 5.35
C THR A 41 -3.04 -12.08 3.84
N GLY A 42 -2.02 -11.79 3.03
CA GLY A 42 -2.04 -11.87 1.58
C GLY A 42 -0.64 -11.95 1.00
N PRO A 43 -0.52 -12.24 -0.31
CA PRO A 43 0.76 -12.55 -0.95
C PRO A 43 1.68 -11.35 -1.17
N SER A 44 1.19 -10.12 -0.95
CA SER A 44 1.96 -8.89 -1.10
C SER A 44 1.42 -7.79 -0.22
N LEU A 45 2.30 -6.90 0.23
CA LEU A 45 1.91 -5.59 0.72
C LEU A 45 1.21 -4.80 -0.39
N HIS A 46 0.30 -3.94 -0.01
CA HIS A 46 -0.29 -2.93 -0.89
C HIS A 46 -0.03 -1.54 -0.32
N ILE A 47 -0.22 -0.51 -1.13
CA ILE A 47 0.15 0.86 -0.73
C ILE A 47 -0.51 1.33 0.56
N GLY A 48 -1.70 0.84 0.90
CA GLY A 48 -2.36 1.13 2.17
C GLY A 48 -1.62 0.61 3.39
N HIS A 49 -0.90 -0.52 3.25
CA HIS A 49 -0.03 -1.04 4.32
C HIS A 49 1.24 -0.19 4.51
N MET A 50 1.62 0.60 3.50
CA MET A 50 2.88 1.35 3.54
C MET A 50 2.82 2.62 4.38
N VAL A 51 1.63 3.16 4.64
CA VAL A 51 1.46 4.39 5.44
C VAL A 51 2.23 4.34 6.77
N PRO A 52 2.05 3.30 7.62
CA PRO A 52 2.83 3.16 8.85
C PRO A 52 4.34 3.06 8.62
N PHE A 53 4.77 2.44 7.53
CA PHE A 53 6.19 2.28 7.23
C PHE A 53 6.85 3.55 6.69
N PHE A 54 6.09 4.44 6.03
CA PHE A 54 6.55 5.80 5.74
C PHE A 54 6.76 6.58 7.04
N ALA A 55 5.82 6.51 7.98
CA ALA A 55 5.99 7.11 9.31
C ALA A 55 7.23 6.53 10.03
N LEU A 56 7.45 5.21 9.94
CA LEU A 56 8.64 4.56 10.50
C LEU A 56 9.93 5.18 9.94
N ARG A 57 10.04 5.35 8.62
CA ARG A 57 11.21 5.96 8.00
C ARG A 57 11.42 7.40 8.43
N HIS A 58 10.37 8.22 8.51
CA HIS A 58 10.49 9.59 9.00
C HIS A 58 10.99 9.67 10.45
N LEU A 59 10.49 8.80 11.33
CA LEU A 59 10.98 8.72 12.72
C LEU A 59 12.44 8.27 12.78
N ARG A 60 12.82 7.30 11.95
CA ARG A 60 14.21 6.83 11.85
C ARG A 60 15.17 7.94 11.38
N GLU A 61 14.78 8.71 10.36
CA GLU A 61 15.56 9.85 9.85
C GLU A 61 15.77 10.94 10.89
N THR A 62 14.96 10.97 11.94
CA THR A 62 15.11 11.89 13.08
C THR A 62 15.87 11.29 14.26
N GLY A 63 16.47 10.10 14.10
CA GLY A 63 17.37 9.48 15.08
C GLY A 63 16.74 8.46 16.01
N HIS A 64 15.52 8.00 15.72
CA HIS A 64 14.82 6.98 16.50
C HIS A 64 14.96 5.58 15.88
N CYS A 65 14.83 4.51 16.69
CA CYS A 65 14.95 3.12 16.25
C CYS A 65 13.57 2.53 15.93
N GLY A 66 13.36 2.09 14.69
CA GLY A 66 12.11 1.51 14.24
C GLY A 66 12.14 -0.01 14.13
N ILE A 67 11.11 -0.68 14.64
CA ILE A 67 10.91 -2.13 14.50
C ILE A 67 9.73 -2.35 13.56
N ALA A 68 9.94 -3.06 12.46
CA ALA A 68 8.85 -3.65 11.68
C ALA A 68 8.53 -5.03 12.26
N LEU A 69 7.34 -5.21 12.84
CA LEU A 69 6.88 -6.48 13.36
C LEU A 69 5.98 -7.17 12.33
N ILE A 70 6.38 -8.36 11.91
CA ILE A 70 5.52 -9.19 11.08
C ILE A 70 4.69 -10.11 11.96
N GLY A 71 3.38 -10.08 11.77
CA GLY A 71 2.39 -10.85 12.51
C GLY A 71 2.26 -12.30 12.07
N GLY A 72 3.36 -13.08 12.00
CA GLY A 72 3.31 -14.50 11.62
C GLY A 72 2.53 -15.38 12.60
N GLY A 73 2.42 -14.96 13.87
CA GLY A 73 1.56 -15.59 14.88
C GLY A 73 0.14 -15.03 14.85
N THR A 74 -0.02 -13.70 14.88
CA THR A 74 -1.34 -13.02 14.90
C THR A 74 -2.15 -13.21 13.64
N ALA A 75 -1.52 -13.37 12.46
CA ALA A 75 -2.22 -13.68 11.21
C ALA A 75 -2.99 -15.00 11.23
N ARG A 76 -2.65 -15.92 12.14
CA ARG A 76 -3.39 -17.18 12.36
C ARG A 76 -4.76 -16.96 12.99
N ILE A 77 -4.94 -15.80 13.64
CA ILE A 77 -6.16 -15.40 14.35
C ILE A 77 -6.95 -14.39 13.51
N GLY A 78 -6.30 -13.32 13.08
CA GLY A 78 -6.86 -12.25 12.28
C GLY A 78 -7.44 -11.09 13.09
N ASP A 79 -6.92 -9.88 12.83
CA ASP A 79 -7.37 -8.63 13.47
C ASP A 79 -8.79 -8.25 13.06
N PRO A 80 -9.73 -8.08 14.01
CA PRO A 80 -11.09 -7.63 13.74
C PRO A 80 -11.18 -6.11 13.46
N SER A 81 -10.15 -5.33 13.76
CA SER A 81 -10.16 -3.86 13.68
C SER A 81 -10.47 -3.37 12.27
N GLY A 82 -11.40 -2.43 12.15
CA GLY A 82 -11.81 -1.85 10.88
C GLY A 82 -12.53 -2.79 9.91
N LYS A 83 -13.03 -3.94 10.39
CA LYS A 83 -13.76 -4.95 9.61
C LYS A 83 -15.20 -5.13 10.11
N THR A 84 -16.07 -5.52 9.20
CA THR A 84 -17.47 -5.89 9.48
C THR A 84 -17.69 -7.39 9.49
N GLU A 85 -16.75 -8.16 8.92
CA GLU A 85 -16.82 -9.62 8.79
C GLU A 85 -15.54 -10.27 9.32
N MET A 86 -15.65 -11.54 9.74
CA MET A 86 -14.50 -12.34 10.15
C MET A 86 -13.53 -12.54 8.99
N ARG A 87 -12.22 -12.47 9.25
CA ARG A 87 -11.20 -12.77 8.24
C ARG A 87 -11.26 -14.24 7.82
N LYS A 88 -10.97 -14.47 6.53
CA LYS A 88 -10.77 -15.85 6.04
C LYS A 88 -9.54 -16.44 6.74
N ILE A 89 -9.72 -17.63 7.31
CA ILE A 89 -8.60 -18.38 7.88
C ILE A 89 -7.76 -18.93 6.72
N ILE A 90 -6.47 -18.64 6.76
CA ILE A 90 -5.47 -19.11 5.78
C ILE A 90 -4.55 -20.14 6.45
N SER A 91 -3.92 -21.02 5.66
CA SER A 91 -3.05 -22.06 6.19
C SER A 91 -1.76 -21.50 6.81
N TYR A 92 -1.13 -22.27 7.66
CA TYR A 92 0.15 -21.84 8.27
C TYR A 92 1.26 -21.74 7.23
N GLU A 93 1.25 -22.62 6.25
CA GLU A 93 2.18 -22.63 5.14
C GLU A 93 2.03 -21.37 4.29
N GLU A 94 0.79 -20.97 3.99
CA GLU A 94 0.50 -19.73 3.25
C GLU A 94 0.94 -18.50 4.04
N ILE A 95 0.73 -18.48 5.37
CA ILE A 95 1.22 -17.39 6.23
C ILE A 95 2.76 -17.33 6.18
N ASP A 96 3.45 -18.45 6.31
CA ASP A 96 4.92 -18.50 6.31
C ASP A 96 5.52 -18.06 4.96
N GLU A 97 4.85 -18.35 3.84
CA GLU A 97 5.23 -17.82 2.53
C GLU A 97 5.00 -16.31 2.43
N ASN A 98 3.85 -15.83 2.90
CA ASN A 98 3.54 -14.41 2.89
C ASN A 98 4.49 -13.61 3.80
N VAL A 99 4.91 -14.18 4.94
CA VAL A 99 5.96 -13.61 5.82
C VAL A 99 7.22 -13.32 5.01
N LYS A 100 7.74 -14.31 4.29
CA LYS A 100 8.97 -14.15 3.47
C LYS A 100 8.83 -13.04 2.42
N ARG A 101 7.65 -12.96 1.79
CA ARG A 101 7.37 -11.92 0.78
C ARG A 101 7.33 -10.53 1.43
N PHE A 102 6.68 -10.39 2.59
CA PHE A 102 6.62 -9.13 3.34
C PHE A 102 8.01 -8.70 3.84
N GLU A 103 8.80 -9.64 4.39
CA GLU A 103 10.19 -9.38 4.80
C GLU A 103 11.02 -8.80 3.65
N ASN A 104 10.94 -9.41 2.47
CA ASN A 104 11.67 -8.95 1.29
C ASN A 104 11.20 -7.55 0.83
N GLN A 105 9.89 -7.30 0.80
CA GLN A 105 9.33 -6.01 0.39
C GLN A 105 9.68 -4.91 1.41
N LEU A 106 9.53 -5.19 2.70
CA LEU A 106 9.89 -4.25 3.76
C LEU A 106 11.39 -3.98 3.80
N ASN A 107 12.24 -5.00 3.57
CA ASN A 107 13.68 -4.80 3.53
C ASN A 107 14.11 -3.90 2.36
N LYS A 108 13.51 -4.04 1.19
CA LYS A 108 13.75 -3.12 0.06
C LYS A 108 13.38 -1.67 0.40
N PHE A 109 12.29 -1.48 1.14
CA PHE A 109 11.78 -0.15 1.47
C PHE A 109 12.49 0.48 2.68
N ILE A 110 12.75 -0.30 3.75
CA ILE A 110 13.29 0.20 5.02
C ILE A 110 14.81 0.09 5.06
N GLY A 111 15.39 -1.00 4.54
CA GLY A 111 16.81 -1.33 4.68
C GLY A 111 17.14 -1.64 6.14
N PHE A 112 16.82 -2.85 6.60
CA PHE A 112 17.12 -3.29 7.97
C PHE A 112 18.62 -3.40 8.18
N ASP A 113 19.12 -2.77 9.23
CA ASP A 113 20.56 -2.70 9.58
C ASP A 113 20.89 -3.37 10.93
N GLY A 114 19.87 -3.89 11.61
CA GLY A 114 20.03 -4.51 12.93
C GLY A 114 20.33 -3.53 14.07
N LYS A 115 20.30 -2.21 13.81
CA LYS A 115 20.62 -1.16 14.80
C LYS A 115 19.55 -0.10 14.91
N THR A 116 19.26 0.60 13.81
CA THR A 116 18.26 1.69 13.77
C THR A 116 16.98 1.26 13.07
N ALA A 117 17.01 0.16 12.36
CA ALA A 117 15.86 -0.49 11.74
C ALA A 117 15.95 -2.00 11.96
N LEU A 118 14.99 -2.53 12.70
CA LEU A 118 14.89 -3.93 13.09
C LEU A 118 13.69 -4.59 12.41
N LEU A 119 13.81 -5.87 12.16
CA LEU A 119 12.73 -6.75 11.75
C LEU A 119 12.53 -7.80 12.81
N ASP A 120 11.30 -8.04 13.26
CA ASP A 120 10.96 -9.13 14.16
C ASP A 120 9.64 -9.81 13.72
N ASN A 121 9.39 -11.01 14.23
CA ASN A 121 8.23 -11.80 13.90
C ASN A 121 7.59 -12.36 15.17
N ASN A 122 6.34 -12.04 15.44
CA ASN A 122 5.66 -12.47 16.64
C ASN A 122 5.37 -13.99 16.70
N LYS A 123 5.58 -14.72 15.61
CA LYS A 123 5.61 -16.18 15.62
C LYS A 123 6.58 -16.73 16.65
N TYR A 124 7.71 -16.05 16.89
CA TYR A 124 8.76 -16.51 17.82
C TYR A 124 8.34 -16.59 19.28
N TRP A 125 7.29 -15.89 19.69
CA TRP A 125 6.77 -15.95 21.07
C TRP A 125 5.31 -16.35 21.17
N LEU A 126 4.58 -16.41 20.04
CA LEU A 126 3.17 -16.81 20.04
C LEU A 126 2.97 -18.27 19.63
N ALA A 127 3.84 -18.85 18.78
CA ALA A 127 3.58 -20.16 18.20
C ALA A 127 3.58 -21.31 19.22
N ASP A 128 4.51 -21.26 20.17
CA ASP A 128 4.71 -22.31 21.18
C ASP A 128 4.20 -21.91 22.56
N MET A 129 3.35 -20.89 22.63
CA MET A 129 2.85 -20.34 23.87
C MET A 129 1.86 -21.29 24.54
N ASN A 130 2.08 -21.60 25.84
CA ASN A 130 1.11 -22.37 26.61
C ASN A 130 -0.14 -21.51 26.87
N TYR A 131 -1.31 -21.99 26.42
CA TYR A 131 -2.56 -21.25 26.52
C TYR A 131 -2.97 -20.94 27.98
N ILE A 132 -2.83 -21.91 28.89
CA ILE A 132 -3.24 -21.73 30.29
C ILE A 132 -2.35 -20.73 31.01
N ASP A 133 -1.04 -20.81 30.79
CA ASP A 133 -0.06 -19.87 31.37
C ASP A 133 -0.30 -18.46 30.83
N PHE A 134 -0.54 -18.32 29.53
CA PHE A 134 -0.87 -17.04 28.91
C PHE A 134 -2.17 -16.43 29.48
N MET A 135 -3.24 -17.21 29.59
CA MET A 135 -4.51 -16.71 30.15
C MET A 135 -4.37 -16.33 31.62
N ARG A 136 -3.58 -17.07 32.38
CA ARG A 136 -3.31 -16.77 33.79
C ARG A 136 -2.47 -15.52 33.97
N ASP A 137 -1.39 -15.37 33.19
CA ASP A 137 -0.42 -14.29 33.34
C ASP A 137 -0.82 -13.01 32.62
N ILE A 138 -1.31 -13.11 31.39
CA ILE A 138 -1.66 -11.98 30.53
C ILE A 138 -3.16 -11.71 30.56
N GLY A 139 -3.99 -12.73 30.38
CA GLY A 139 -5.44 -12.60 30.36
C GLY A 139 -6.01 -11.96 31.63
N SER A 140 -5.41 -12.26 32.80
CA SER A 140 -5.80 -11.64 34.08
C SER A 140 -5.60 -10.12 34.14
N CYS A 141 -4.80 -9.54 33.24
CA CYS A 141 -4.57 -8.11 33.13
C CYS A 141 -5.67 -7.38 32.33
N PHE A 142 -6.61 -8.10 31.70
CA PHE A 142 -7.63 -7.53 30.85
C PHE A 142 -9.02 -7.61 31.47
N SER A 143 -9.80 -6.54 31.30
CA SER A 143 -11.22 -6.51 31.68
C SER A 143 -12.08 -6.63 30.42
N VAL A 144 -12.87 -7.69 30.32
CA VAL A 144 -13.83 -7.91 29.22
C VAL A 144 -14.75 -6.71 29.04
N ASN A 145 -15.29 -6.16 30.13
CA ASN A 145 -16.15 -4.98 30.07
C ASN A 145 -15.45 -3.78 29.40
N ARG A 146 -14.18 -3.55 29.72
CA ARG A 146 -13.40 -2.48 29.08
C ARG A 146 -13.10 -2.77 27.62
N MET A 147 -12.72 -4.00 27.28
CA MET A 147 -12.46 -4.39 25.90
C MET A 147 -13.68 -4.15 25.01
N LEU A 148 -14.87 -4.50 25.48
CA LEU A 148 -16.13 -4.30 24.74
C LEU A 148 -16.49 -2.81 24.53
N THR A 149 -15.83 -1.86 25.21
CA THR A 149 -16.05 -0.42 24.96
C THR A 149 -15.32 0.10 23.74
N PHE A 150 -14.33 -0.60 23.21
CA PHE A 150 -13.59 -0.16 22.03
C PHE A 150 -14.43 -0.29 20.75
N GLU A 151 -14.30 0.69 19.86
CA GLU A 151 -15.09 0.78 18.62
C GLU A 151 -14.90 -0.45 17.71
N SER A 152 -13.72 -1.05 17.69
CA SER A 152 -13.44 -2.28 16.93
C SER A 152 -14.35 -3.43 17.34
N TYR A 153 -14.60 -3.60 18.66
CA TYR A 153 -15.48 -4.64 19.15
C TYR A 153 -16.97 -4.27 19.05
N LYS A 154 -17.35 -3.02 19.34
CA LYS A 154 -18.74 -2.56 19.20
C LYS A 154 -19.32 -2.89 17.82
N LYS A 155 -18.60 -2.54 16.77
CA LYS A 155 -19.00 -2.82 15.38
C LYS A 155 -19.12 -4.31 15.09
N ARG A 156 -18.21 -5.13 15.64
CA ARG A 156 -18.22 -6.57 15.44
C ARG A 156 -19.33 -7.27 16.24
N MET A 157 -19.72 -6.74 17.39
CA MET A 157 -20.85 -7.29 18.17
C MET A 157 -22.17 -7.23 17.40
N GLU A 158 -22.36 -6.22 16.53
CA GLU A 158 -23.57 -6.10 15.69
C GLU A 158 -23.70 -7.23 14.66
N THR A 159 -22.56 -7.77 14.19
CA THR A 159 -22.50 -8.81 13.13
C THR A 159 -22.05 -10.18 13.64
N GLY A 160 -21.71 -10.27 14.92
CA GLY A 160 -21.22 -11.50 15.58
C GLY A 160 -19.70 -11.49 15.76
N LEU A 161 -19.26 -11.30 17.01
CA LEU A 161 -17.84 -11.33 17.42
C LEU A 161 -17.49 -12.72 17.93
N SER A 162 -16.57 -13.42 17.28
CA SER A 162 -16.07 -14.71 17.77
C SER A 162 -15.06 -14.52 18.92
N PHE A 163 -14.94 -15.55 19.77
CA PHE A 163 -13.93 -15.54 20.84
C PHE A 163 -12.50 -15.45 20.27
N LEU A 164 -12.28 -16.03 19.10
CA LEU A 164 -11.02 -15.95 18.39
C LEU A 164 -10.63 -14.50 18.10
N GLU A 165 -11.53 -13.74 17.46
CA GLU A 165 -11.32 -12.31 17.16
C GLU A 165 -11.21 -11.47 18.44
N PHE A 166 -12.01 -11.78 19.46
CA PHE A 166 -11.97 -11.09 20.74
C PHE A 166 -10.63 -11.22 21.44
N SER A 167 -9.96 -12.38 21.30
CA SER A 167 -8.64 -12.63 21.90
C SER A 167 -7.48 -11.90 21.20
N TYR A 168 -7.70 -11.38 19.99
CA TYR A 168 -6.64 -10.73 19.20
C TYR A 168 -5.96 -9.57 19.95
N GLN A 169 -6.73 -8.74 20.65
CA GLN A 169 -6.19 -7.61 21.42
C GLN A 169 -5.17 -8.04 22.47
N LEU A 170 -5.36 -9.22 23.09
CA LEU A 170 -4.40 -9.74 24.07
C LEU A 170 -3.08 -10.09 23.40
N LEU A 171 -3.13 -10.67 22.19
CA LEU A 171 -1.93 -11.07 21.44
C LEU A 171 -1.13 -9.86 21.00
N GLN A 172 -1.77 -8.85 20.43
CA GLN A 172 -1.07 -7.61 20.03
C GLN A 172 -0.53 -6.84 21.24
N SER A 173 -1.24 -6.85 22.38
CA SER A 173 -0.74 -6.26 23.61
C SER A 173 0.50 -7.00 24.14
N TYR A 174 0.51 -8.33 23.99
CA TYR A 174 1.65 -9.17 24.35
C TYR A 174 2.85 -8.94 23.41
N ASP A 175 2.59 -8.69 22.12
CA ASP A 175 3.65 -8.29 21.17
C ASP A 175 4.36 -7.02 21.67
N PHE A 176 3.60 -6.00 22.10
CA PHE A 176 4.19 -4.77 22.63
C PHE A 176 5.03 -5.04 23.88
N LEU A 177 4.53 -5.87 24.81
CA LEU A 177 5.27 -6.28 25.99
C LEU A 177 6.57 -7.01 25.62
N LYS A 178 6.51 -7.95 24.68
CA LYS A 178 7.71 -8.69 24.22
C LYS A 178 8.74 -7.80 23.55
N LEU A 179 8.31 -6.86 22.70
CA LEU A 179 9.21 -5.88 22.11
C LEU A 179 9.77 -4.89 23.14
N HIS A 180 8.99 -4.55 24.17
CA HIS A 180 9.49 -3.77 25.30
C HIS A 180 10.58 -4.53 26.07
N GLU A 181 10.37 -5.81 26.37
CA GLU A 181 11.33 -6.66 27.07
C GLU A 181 12.63 -6.87 26.27
N ARG A 182 12.51 -7.10 24.95
CA ARG A 182 13.64 -7.46 24.08
C ARG A 182 14.44 -6.26 23.56
N HIS A 183 13.75 -5.15 23.27
CA HIS A 183 14.32 -4.02 22.54
C HIS A 183 14.11 -2.67 23.24
N ASN A 184 13.64 -2.66 24.51
CA ASN A 184 13.21 -1.44 25.20
C ASN A 184 12.22 -0.58 24.37
N CYS A 185 11.39 -1.25 23.56
CA CYS A 185 10.39 -0.57 22.76
C CYS A 185 9.39 0.15 23.68
N CYS A 186 9.23 1.46 23.50
CA CYS A 186 8.37 2.28 24.36
C CYS A 186 7.30 3.07 23.57
N LEU A 187 7.21 2.90 22.25
CA LEU A 187 6.17 3.53 21.44
C LEU A 187 5.63 2.53 20.42
N GLN A 188 4.31 2.38 20.37
CA GLN A 188 3.61 1.72 19.26
C GLN A 188 2.95 2.74 18.37
N ILE A 189 3.14 2.60 17.03
CA ILE A 189 2.48 3.46 16.05
C ILE A 189 1.56 2.61 15.15
N GLY A 190 0.44 3.18 14.70
CA GLY A 190 -0.51 2.47 13.84
C GLY A 190 -1.61 3.35 13.27
N GLY A 191 -2.49 2.78 12.45
CA GLY A 191 -3.71 3.43 12.00
C GLY A 191 -4.68 3.68 13.17
N ASP A 192 -5.60 4.62 13.02
CA ASP A 192 -6.53 4.99 14.08
C ASP A 192 -7.50 3.85 14.47
N ASP A 193 -7.73 2.90 13.57
CA ASP A 193 -8.46 1.67 13.87
C ASP A 193 -7.74 0.75 14.88
N GLN A 194 -6.43 0.95 15.08
CA GLN A 194 -5.60 0.20 16.03
C GLN A 194 -5.58 0.81 17.46
N TRP A 195 -6.23 1.95 17.66
CA TRP A 195 -6.15 2.68 18.95
C TRP A 195 -6.45 1.80 20.17
N GLY A 196 -7.52 1.01 20.11
CA GLY A 196 -7.89 0.11 21.21
C GLY A 196 -6.82 -0.92 21.54
N ASN A 197 -6.19 -1.51 20.52
CA ASN A 197 -5.12 -2.48 20.69
C ASN A 197 -3.85 -1.82 21.26
N ILE A 198 -3.52 -0.63 20.75
CA ILE A 198 -2.35 0.16 21.20
C ILE A 198 -2.46 0.53 22.68
N VAL A 199 -3.61 1.08 23.08
CA VAL A 199 -3.85 1.48 24.49
C VAL A 199 -3.84 0.26 25.41
N ALA A 200 -4.41 -0.87 24.96
CA ALA A 200 -4.41 -2.10 25.74
C ALA A 200 -2.99 -2.63 25.97
N GLY A 201 -2.12 -2.54 24.95
CA GLY A 201 -0.70 -2.90 25.08
C GLY A 201 0.05 -2.00 26.04
N ALA A 202 -0.16 -0.68 25.97
CA ALA A 202 0.43 0.27 26.91
C ALA A 202 -0.03 0.02 28.36
N ASP A 203 -1.30 -0.27 28.57
CA ASP A 203 -1.82 -0.65 29.89
C ASP A 203 -1.23 -1.96 30.41
N LEU A 204 -1.03 -2.97 29.55
CA LEU A 204 -0.41 -4.23 29.90
C LEU A 204 1.03 -3.99 30.41
N ILE A 205 1.84 -3.25 29.67
CA ILE A 205 3.23 -2.95 30.06
C ILE A 205 3.25 -2.20 31.41
N ARG A 206 2.40 -1.19 31.58
CA ARG A 206 2.31 -0.46 32.85
C ARG A 206 1.96 -1.38 34.03
N ARG A 207 1.03 -2.33 33.84
CA ARG A 207 0.63 -3.29 34.89
C ARG A 207 1.74 -4.30 35.23
N LYS A 208 2.47 -4.75 34.21
CA LYS A 208 3.49 -5.80 34.37
C LYS A 208 4.85 -5.25 34.86
N THR A 209 5.20 -4.03 34.44
CA THR A 209 6.55 -3.47 34.64
C THR A 209 6.58 -2.17 35.46
N GLY A 210 5.43 -1.51 35.63
CA GLY A 210 5.34 -0.18 36.20
C GLY A 210 5.82 0.96 35.30
N LYS A 211 6.37 0.63 34.10
CA LYS A 211 6.90 1.63 33.17
C LYS A 211 5.81 2.25 32.31
N GLN A 212 5.99 3.52 31.97
CA GLN A 212 5.15 4.22 31.00
C GLN A 212 5.69 3.99 29.59
N VAL A 213 4.77 3.65 28.67
CA VAL A 213 5.01 3.56 27.24
C VAL A 213 3.92 4.32 26.50
N TYR A 214 4.10 4.56 25.23
CA TYR A 214 3.27 5.46 24.43
C TYR A 214 2.63 4.78 23.25
N GLY A 215 1.50 5.32 22.83
CA GLY A 215 0.81 4.96 21.60
C GLY A 215 0.53 6.20 20.77
N LEU A 216 0.72 6.10 19.47
CA LEU A 216 0.42 7.15 18.50
C LEU A 216 -0.31 6.57 17.30
N THR A 217 -1.41 7.22 16.89
CA THR A 217 -2.12 6.83 15.68
C THR A 217 -2.12 7.91 14.63
N PHE A 218 -2.31 7.48 13.38
CA PHE A 218 -2.51 8.35 12.24
C PHE A 218 -3.85 8.07 11.56
N PRO A 219 -4.41 9.08 10.85
CA PRO A 219 -5.70 8.94 10.19
C PRO A 219 -5.72 7.78 9.21
N LEU A 220 -6.84 7.10 9.09
CA LEU A 220 -7.06 6.17 7.99
C LEU A 220 -7.13 6.95 6.67
N ILE A 221 -6.28 6.58 5.72
CA ILE A 221 -6.16 7.31 4.48
C ILE A 221 -7.31 6.98 3.53
N THR A 222 -8.14 7.98 3.27
CA THR A 222 -9.18 7.96 2.26
C THR A 222 -8.84 8.93 1.14
N ARG A 223 -9.31 8.63 -0.06
CA ARG A 223 -9.28 9.56 -1.21
C ARG A 223 -10.36 10.63 -1.02
N SER A 224 -10.26 11.71 -1.78
CA SER A 224 -11.27 12.80 -1.80
C SER A 224 -12.67 12.31 -2.21
N ASP A 225 -12.77 11.16 -2.93
CA ASP A 225 -14.05 10.51 -3.26
C ASP A 225 -14.61 9.61 -2.14
N GLY A 226 -14.02 9.63 -0.93
CA GLY A 226 -14.41 8.83 0.22
C GLY A 226 -13.98 7.36 0.20
N LYS A 227 -13.37 6.89 -0.88
CA LYS A 227 -12.90 5.50 -0.99
C LYS A 227 -11.59 5.31 -0.24
N LYS A 228 -11.39 4.10 0.31
CA LYS A 228 -10.12 3.74 0.94
C LYS A 228 -8.97 3.81 -0.06
N MET A 229 -7.83 4.39 0.38
CA MET A 229 -6.61 4.46 -0.42
C MET A 229 -6.12 3.07 -0.85
N GLY A 230 -5.58 2.97 -2.08
CA GLY A 230 -5.00 1.73 -2.61
C GLY A 230 -6.00 0.70 -3.13
N LYS A 231 -7.31 1.00 -3.13
CA LYS A 231 -8.31 0.20 -3.84
C LYS A 231 -8.53 0.76 -5.24
N THR A 232 -8.36 -0.10 -6.25
CA THR A 232 -8.66 0.19 -7.65
C THR A 232 -9.88 -0.63 -8.08
N GLU A 233 -10.39 -0.42 -9.29
CA GLU A 233 -11.42 -1.28 -9.89
C GLU A 233 -10.94 -2.73 -10.07
N LYS A 234 -9.63 -2.91 -10.22
CA LYS A 234 -8.96 -4.23 -10.35
C LYS A 234 -8.54 -4.87 -9.01
N GLY A 235 -8.83 -4.22 -7.87
CA GLY A 235 -8.42 -4.69 -6.55
C GLY A 235 -7.44 -3.75 -5.82
N ALA A 236 -6.60 -4.31 -4.94
CA ALA A 236 -5.59 -3.54 -4.22
C ALA A 236 -4.40 -3.17 -5.11
N LEU A 237 -3.78 -2.00 -4.86
CA LEU A 237 -2.55 -1.58 -5.51
C LEU A 237 -1.36 -2.24 -4.79
N PHE A 238 -0.97 -3.42 -5.28
CA PHE A 238 0.10 -4.23 -4.69
C PHE A 238 1.49 -3.67 -4.98
N LEU A 239 2.45 -3.95 -4.09
CA LEU A 239 3.85 -3.58 -4.29
C LEU A 239 4.62 -4.62 -5.12
N ASP A 240 4.08 -5.83 -5.25
CA ASP A 240 4.67 -6.86 -6.09
C ASP A 240 4.45 -6.51 -7.58
N PRO A 241 5.51 -6.34 -8.39
CA PRO A 241 5.39 -5.98 -9.79
C PRO A 241 4.73 -7.06 -10.66
N VAL A 242 4.66 -8.30 -10.19
CA VAL A 242 3.91 -9.38 -10.86
C VAL A 242 2.41 -9.19 -10.67
N MET A 243 1.98 -8.73 -9.49
CA MET A 243 0.56 -8.49 -9.19
C MET A 243 0.07 -7.12 -9.69
N THR A 244 0.93 -6.11 -9.64
CA THR A 244 0.68 -4.76 -10.19
C THR A 244 1.92 -4.35 -10.97
N PRO A 245 1.91 -4.42 -12.31
CA PRO A 245 3.02 -3.96 -13.12
C PRO A 245 3.43 -2.54 -12.77
N VAL A 246 4.74 -2.24 -12.79
CA VAL A 246 5.28 -0.94 -12.35
C VAL A 246 4.66 0.22 -13.13
N PHE A 247 4.38 0.02 -14.42
CA PHE A 247 3.69 1.01 -15.24
C PHE A 247 2.26 1.30 -14.72
N ASP A 248 1.49 0.25 -14.36
CA ASP A 248 0.13 0.42 -13.80
C ASP A 248 0.19 1.08 -12.42
N PHE A 249 1.20 0.75 -11.62
CA PHE A 249 1.47 1.41 -10.34
C PHE A 249 1.76 2.91 -10.52
N PHE A 250 2.63 3.27 -11.47
CA PHE A 250 2.91 4.66 -11.84
C PHE A 250 1.65 5.39 -12.32
N GLN A 251 0.89 4.78 -13.23
CA GLN A 251 -0.34 5.37 -13.77
C GLN A 251 -1.41 5.59 -12.70
N TYR A 252 -1.47 4.77 -11.66
CA TYR A 252 -2.37 5.01 -10.54
C TYR A 252 -2.10 6.38 -9.90
N TRP A 253 -0.84 6.69 -9.59
CA TRP A 253 -0.44 7.95 -8.98
C TRP A 253 -0.62 9.14 -9.91
N ARG A 254 -0.32 8.96 -11.17
CA ARG A 254 -0.53 10.00 -12.19
C ARG A 254 -1.99 10.35 -12.40
N ASN A 255 -2.92 9.44 -12.07
CA ASN A 255 -4.36 9.61 -12.24
C ASN A 255 -5.13 9.88 -10.93
N VAL A 256 -4.46 10.24 -9.85
CA VAL A 256 -5.14 10.64 -8.61
C VAL A 256 -5.91 11.95 -8.80
N ALA A 257 -6.92 12.20 -7.96
CA ALA A 257 -7.66 13.46 -8.00
C ALA A 257 -6.76 14.64 -7.62
N ASP A 258 -6.98 15.81 -8.22
CA ASP A 258 -6.19 17.02 -7.95
C ASP A 258 -6.15 17.37 -6.46
N ALA A 259 -7.29 17.23 -5.79
CA ALA A 259 -7.44 17.49 -4.37
C ALA A 259 -6.59 16.58 -3.46
N ASP A 260 -6.17 15.41 -3.96
CA ASP A 260 -5.39 14.44 -3.20
C ASP A 260 -3.88 14.59 -3.39
N VAL A 261 -3.42 15.31 -4.43
CA VAL A 261 -2.00 15.34 -4.85
C VAL A 261 -1.08 15.79 -3.71
N ARG A 262 -1.36 16.95 -3.09
CA ARG A 262 -0.54 17.46 -1.99
C ARG A 262 -0.50 16.50 -0.80
N LYS A 263 -1.65 15.95 -0.42
CA LYS A 263 -1.77 14.95 0.65
C LYS A 263 -0.90 13.73 0.38
N PHE A 264 -0.92 13.24 -0.85
CA PHE A 264 -0.14 12.06 -1.20
C PHE A 264 1.35 12.33 -1.32
N PHE A 265 1.78 13.53 -1.74
CA PHE A 265 3.18 13.95 -1.61
C PHE A 265 3.64 13.89 -0.16
N LEU A 266 2.87 14.44 0.77
CA LEU A 266 3.21 14.45 2.19
C LEU A 266 3.35 13.04 2.76
N LEU A 267 2.45 12.12 2.40
CA LEU A 267 2.37 10.77 2.96
C LEU A 267 3.33 9.77 2.30
N PHE A 268 3.58 9.89 0.99
CA PHE A 268 4.24 8.84 0.22
C PHE A 268 5.55 9.27 -0.44
N THR A 269 6.09 10.42 -0.05
CA THR A 269 7.42 10.88 -0.48
C THR A 269 8.25 11.37 0.68
N PHE A 270 9.55 11.55 0.44
CA PHE A 270 10.49 12.14 1.40
C PHE A 270 10.93 13.56 1.00
N LEU A 271 10.26 14.17 0.02
CA LEU A 271 10.51 15.56 -0.37
C LEU A 271 10.28 16.51 0.81
N PRO A 272 11.09 17.58 0.95
CA PRO A 272 10.81 18.64 1.91
C PRO A 272 9.43 19.25 1.70
N VAL A 273 8.72 19.59 2.78
CA VAL A 273 7.38 20.19 2.69
C VAL A 273 7.37 21.47 1.85
N ALA A 274 8.42 22.30 1.98
CA ALA A 274 8.57 23.52 1.18
C ALA A 274 8.67 23.23 -0.33
N GLU A 275 9.40 22.17 -0.74
CA GLU A 275 9.48 21.74 -2.14
C GLU A 275 8.12 21.22 -2.65
N ILE A 276 7.39 20.48 -1.80
CA ILE A 276 6.02 20.04 -2.14
C ILE A 276 5.11 21.26 -2.38
N ASP A 277 5.17 22.25 -1.51
CA ASP A 277 4.36 23.48 -1.62
C ASP A 277 4.72 24.25 -2.90
N GLU A 278 6.00 24.34 -3.27
CA GLU A 278 6.47 24.92 -4.53
C GLU A 278 5.92 24.16 -5.74
N ILE A 279 6.04 22.83 -5.77
CA ILE A 279 5.49 21.99 -6.85
C ILE A 279 3.98 22.25 -7.02
N MET A 280 3.26 22.41 -5.93
CA MET A 280 1.80 22.64 -5.94
C MET A 280 1.36 24.01 -6.44
N THR A 281 2.29 24.98 -6.59
CA THR A 281 1.98 26.28 -7.23
C THR A 281 1.99 26.19 -8.77
N GLY A 282 2.56 25.12 -9.34
CA GLY A 282 2.73 24.92 -10.77
C GLY A 282 1.56 24.18 -11.43
N ASP A 283 1.86 23.60 -12.60
CA ASP A 283 0.90 22.78 -13.35
C ASP A 283 0.56 21.47 -12.61
N ILE A 284 -0.71 21.22 -12.36
CA ILE A 284 -1.18 20.06 -11.58
C ILE A 284 -0.85 18.73 -12.27
N ASN A 285 -0.79 18.66 -13.60
CA ASN A 285 -0.45 17.44 -14.31
C ASN A 285 1.04 17.12 -14.17
N LYS A 286 1.90 18.15 -14.16
CA LYS A 286 3.33 18.01 -13.84
C LYS A 286 3.53 17.59 -12.38
N ALA A 287 2.76 18.14 -11.45
CA ALA A 287 2.77 17.73 -10.06
C ALA A 287 2.38 16.27 -9.91
N LYS A 288 1.34 15.78 -10.59
CA LYS A 288 0.95 14.37 -10.60
C LYS A 288 2.02 13.47 -11.22
N GLU A 289 2.66 13.91 -12.30
CA GLU A 289 3.76 13.17 -12.92
C GLU A 289 4.95 13.05 -11.95
N ARG A 290 5.30 14.15 -11.25
CA ARG A 290 6.34 14.13 -10.22
C ARG A 290 5.96 13.23 -9.05
N LEU A 291 4.73 13.28 -8.55
CA LEU A 291 4.24 12.39 -7.49
C LEU A 291 4.36 10.92 -7.90
N ALA A 292 3.93 10.59 -9.12
CA ALA A 292 3.99 9.23 -9.64
C ALA A 292 5.43 8.73 -9.72
N TRP A 293 6.35 9.58 -10.19
CA TRP A 293 7.77 9.25 -10.26
C TRP A 293 8.36 9.02 -8.86
N GLU A 294 8.14 9.95 -7.92
CA GLU A 294 8.68 9.87 -6.55
C GLU A 294 8.21 8.60 -5.82
N VAL A 295 6.91 8.31 -5.85
CA VAL A 295 6.38 7.14 -5.16
C VAL A 295 6.86 5.84 -5.83
N THR A 296 6.92 5.81 -7.16
CA THR A 296 7.45 4.65 -7.90
C THR A 296 8.93 4.44 -7.61
N ALA A 297 9.73 5.52 -7.58
CA ALA A 297 11.15 5.46 -7.26
C ALA A 297 11.40 4.94 -5.83
N VAL A 298 10.58 5.36 -4.88
CA VAL A 298 10.68 4.89 -3.48
C VAL A 298 10.34 3.40 -3.34
N ILE A 299 9.37 2.90 -4.08
CA ILE A 299 8.88 1.51 -3.95
C ILE A 299 9.63 0.54 -4.88
N HIS A 300 9.86 0.92 -6.13
CA HIS A 300 10.40 0.04 -7.17
C HIS A 300 11.83 0.38 -7.60
N GLY A 301 12.35 1.54 -7.16
CA GLY A 301 13.66 2.04 -7.55
C GLY A 301 13.58 3.06 -8.70
N LYS A 302 14.64 3.89 -8.81
CA LYS A 302 14.70 5.01 -9.77
C LYS A 302 14.64 4.55 -11.22
N ASP A 303 15.36 3.48 -11.56
CA ASP A 303 15.41 2.97 -12.94
C ASP A 303 14.01 2.54 -13.43
N GLU A 304 13.23 1.89 -12.57
CA GLU A 304 11.87 1.49 -12.89
C GLU A 304 10.91 2.70 -12.97
N ALA A 305 11.12 3.71 -12.14
CA ALA A 305 10.37 4.97 -12.21
C ALA A 305 10.66 5.74 -13.50
N ASP A 306 11.93 5.78 -13.94
CA ASP A 306 12.34 6.42 -15.19
C ASP A 306 11.75 5.72 -16.41
N LYS A 307 11.77 4.37 -16.42
CA LYS A 307 11.12 3.58 -17.48
C LYS A 307 9.62 3.83 -17.53
N ALA A 308 8.95 3.82 -16.37
CA ALA A 308 7.52 4.06 -16.30
C ALA A 308 7.16 5.48 -16.76
N LEU A 309 7.96 6.48 -16.41
CA LEU A 309 7.80 7.86 -16.87
C LEU A 309 7.98 7.98 -18.39
N ALA A 310 9.04 7.35 -18.93
CA ALA A 310 9.30 7.34 -20.37
C ALA A 310 8.15 6.68 -21.14
N GLY A 311 7.66 5.51 -20.65
CA GLY A 311 6.49 4.84 -21.23
C GLY A 311 5.22 5.69 -21.15
N ALA A 312 5.01 6.41 -20.04
CA ALA A 312 3.88 7.31 -19.90
C ALA A 312 3.95 8.49 -20.89
N LYS A 313 5.13 9.07 -21.10
CA LYS A 313 5.35 10.14 -22.09
C LYS A 313 5.15 9.64 -23.52
N ALA A 314 5.66 8.45 -23.83
CA ALA A 314 5.46 7.82 -25.14
C ALA A 314 3.97 7.59 -25.46
N ALA A 315 3.21 7.13 -24.47
CA ALA A 315 1.77 6.90 -24.61
C ALA A 315 0.96 8.18 -24.90
N PHE A 316 1.46 9.35 -24.49
CA PHE A 316 0.78 10.65 -24.70
C PHE A 316 1.36 11.51 -25.81
N GLY A 317 2.60 11.27 -26.25
CA GLY A 317 3.34 12.14 -27.16
C GLY A 317 3.89 11.48 -28.42
N GLY A 318 3.67 10.19 -28.63
CA GLY A 318 4.04 9.47 -29.86
C GLY A 318 5.54 9.24 -30.10
N SER A 319 6.42 9.71 -29.23
CA SER A 319 7.87 9.47 -29.34
C SER A 319 8.48 9.17 -27.96
N GLY A 320 8.78 7.91 -27.67
CA GLY A 320 9.40 7.50 -26.41
C GLY A 320 9.59 5.98 -26.31
N ASP A 321 10.24 5.54 -25.22
CA ASP A 321 10.41 4.11 -24.94
C ASP A 321 9.11 3.50 -24.38
N THR A 322 8.51 2.62 -25.17
CA THR A 322 7.26 1.90 -24.84
C THR A 322 7.51 0.57 -24.13
N SER A 323 8.76 0.17 -23.91
CA SER A 323 9.15 -1.16 -23.40
C SER A 323 8.59 -1.48 -22.00
N SER A 324 8.33 -0.44 -21.20
CA SER A 324 7.77 -0.56 -19.85
C SER A 324 6.25 -0.68 -19.79
N MET A 325 5.55 -0.51 -20.92
CA MET A 325 4.09 -0.65 -20.98
C MET A 325 3.66 -2.10 -20.86
N PRO A 326 2.48 -2.38 -20.26
CA PRO A 326 1.87 -3.70 -20.35
C PRO A 326 1.87 -4.14 -21.81
N THR A 327 2.51 -5.27 -22.10
CA THR A 327 2.74 -5.73 -23.48
C THR A 327 2.02 -7.03 -23.70
N LYS A 328 1.41 -7.18 -24.88
CA LYS A 328 0.90 -8.44 -25.39
C LYS A 328 1.48 -8.70 -26.77
N GLU A 329 2.03 -9.89 -26.95
CA GLU A 329 2.53 -10.36 -28.22
C GLU A 329 1.38 -11.04 -29.00
N ILE A 330 1.30 -10.77 -30.30
CA ILE A 330 0.35 -11.40 -31.23
C ILE A 330 1.14 -11.97 -32.40
N ALA A 331 0.87 -13.22 -32.74
CA ALA A 331 1.50 -13.86 -33.90
C ALA A 331 1.00 -13.18 -35.20
N SER A 332 1.90 -12.93 -36.16
CA SER A 332 1.56 -12.33 -37.45
C SER A 332 0.47 -13.12 -38.18
N GLY A 333 0.41 -14.45 -37.98
CA GLY A 333 -0.62 -15.30 -38.54
C GLY A 333 -2.05 -14.99 -38.05
N GLU A 334 -2.21 -14.49 -36.84
CA GLU A 334 -3.50 -14.09 -36.29
C GLU A 334 -3.99 -12.74 -36.85
N PHE A 335 -3.10 -11.99 -37.51
CA PHE A 335 -3.33 -10.67 -38.08
C PHE A 335 -3.49 -10.69 -39.61
N GLN A 336 -3.40 -11.88 -40.25
CA GLN A 336 -3.57 -11.99 -41.71
C GLN A 336 -4.96 -11.54 -42.15
N GLY A 337 -5.01 -10.45 -42.94
CA GLY A 337 -6.25 -9.84 -43.40
C GLY A 337 -6.84 -8.77 -42.49
N GLY A 338 -6.15 -8.40 -41.40
CA GLY A 338 -6.60 -7.40 -40.43
C GLY A 338 -7.50 -7.99 -39.34
N LEU A 339 -7.56 -7.27 -38.20
CA LEU A 339 -8.38 -7.66 -37.04
C LEU A 339 -9.40 -6.55 -36.74
N GLY A 340 -10.68 -6.93 -36.60
CA GLY A 340 -11.72 -6.00 -36.20
C GLY A 340 -11.43 -5.37 -34.84
N VAL A 341 -11.64 -4.05 -34.71
CA VAL A 341 -11.30 -3.30 -33.49
C VAL A 341 -11.93 -3.88 -32.22
N VAL A 342 -13.16 -4.43 -32.32
CA VAL A 342 -13.85 -5.05 -31.18
C VAL A 342 -13.10 -6.31 -30.72
N ASP A 343 -12.64 -7.12 -31.67
CA ASP A 343 -11.86 -8.31 -31.37
C ASP A 343 -10.47 -7.96 -30.82
N LEU A 344 -9.85 -6.93 -31.38
CA LEU A 344 -8.56 -6.40 -30.92
C LEU A 344 -8.61 -5.96 -29.45
N PHE A 345 -9.59 -5.16 -29.05
CA PHE A 345 -9.75 -4.70 -27.68
C PHE A 345 -10.16 -5.82 -26.71
N PHE A 346 -10.90 -6.81 -27.18
CA PHE A 346 -11.20 -8.00 -26.39
C PHE A 346 -9.97 -8.91 -26.23
N MET A 347 -9.30 -9.25 -27.31
CA MET A 347 -8.11 -10.10 -27.30
C MET A 347 -6.96 -9.47 -26.52
N SER A 348 -6.82 -8.16 -26.57
CA SER A 348 -5.81 -7.42 -25.79
C SER A 348 -6.05 -7.50 -24.26
N GLY A 349 -7.27 -7.85 -23.83
CA GLY A 349 -7.65 -7.86 -22.42
C GLY A 349 -8.03 -6.47 -21.89
N LEU A 350 -8.07 -5.44 -22.73
CA LEU A 350 -8.54 -4.09 -22.36
C LEU A 350 -10.04 -4.05 -22.11
N SER A 351 -10.79 -4.98 -22.69
CA SER A 351 -12.22 -5.22 -22.44
C SER A 351 -12.44 -6.67 -22.03
N ALA A 352 -13.26 -6.92 -21.02
CA ALA A 352 -13.53 -8.28 -20.52
C ALA A 352 -14.42 -9.09 -21.47
N THR A 353 -15.22 -8.41 -22.31
CA THR A 353 -16.12 -9.03 -23.29
C THR A 353 -16.14 -8.23 -24.59
N LYS A 354 -16.50 -8.88 -25.70
CA LYS A 354 -16.74 -8.18 -27.00
C LYS A 354 -17.85 -7.12 -26.90
N SER A 355 -18.86 -7.34 -26.04
CA SER A 355 -19.93 -6.36 -25.79
C SER A 355 -19.41 -5.11 -25.08
N GLU A 356 -18.46 -5.27 -24.16
CA GLU A 356 -17.77 -4.15 -23.50
C GLU A 356 -16.90 -3.39 -24.50
N ALA A 357 -16.15 -4.09 -25.34
CA ALA A 357 -15.35 -3.47 -26.40
C ALA A 357 -16.20 -2.66 -27.37
N ARG A 358 -17.37 -3.17 -27.81
CA ARG A 358 -18.32 -2.41 -28.65
C ARG A 358 -18.78 -1.13 -27.97
N ARG A 359 -19.19 -1.22 -26.69
CA ARG A 359 -19.61 -0.03 -25.92
C ARG A 359 -18.47 0.97 -25.77
N LEU A 360 -17.24 0.49 -25.53
CA LEU A 360 -16.06 1.33 -25.42
C LEU A 360 -15.86 2.17 -26.71
N VAL A 361 -15.92 1.54 -27.88
CA VAL A 361 -15.83 2.22 -29.19
C VAL A 361 -16.98 3.23 -29.37
N GLN A 362 -18.21 2.79 -29.14
CA GLN A 362 -19.40 3.64 -29.29
C GLN A 362 -19.42 4.87 -28.38
N GLN A 363 -18.84 4.73 -27.20
CA GLN A 363 -18.70 5.83 -26.23
C GLN A 363 -17.46 6.70 -26.48
N GLY A 364 -16.71 6.46 -27.54
CA GLY A 364 -15.53 7.22 -27.90
C GLY A 364 -14.35 6.99 -26.94
N GLY A 365 -14.32 5.83 -26.27
CA GLY A 365 -13.28 5.47 -25.32
C GLY A 365 -12.15 4.62 -25.90
N ALA A 366 -12.19 4.25 -27.18
CA ALA A 366 -11.18 3.43 -27.84
C ALA A 366 -10.21 4.30 -28.64
N TYR A 367 -8.91 4.11 -28.43
CA TYR A 367 -7.85 4.86 -29.13
C TYR A 367 -6.72 3.92 -29.52
N ILE A 368 -6.05 4.24 -30.65
CA ILE A 368 -4.81 3.58 -31.08
C ILE A 368 -3.75 4.63 -31.43
N THR A 369 -2.48 4.24 -31.21
CA THR A 369 -1.30 4.98 -31.68
C THR A 369 -0.40 4.00 -32.42
N GLY A 370 -0.15 4.26 -33.67
CA GLY A 370 0.57 3.34 -34.56
C GLY A 370 1.75 4.00 -35.28
N ASN A 371 1.79 3.80 -36.60
CA ASN A 371 2.91 4.16 -37.47
C ASN A 371 3.23 5.66 -37.55
N ASP A 372 2.25 6.53 -37.39
CA ASP A 372 2.43 7.99 -37.43
C ASP A 372 2.77 8.61 -36.07
N GLY A 373 2.81 7.78 -35.02
CA GLY A 373 3.07 8.21 -33.65
C GLY A 373 1.99 9.10 -33.04
N LYS A 374 0.86 9.27 -33.70
CA LYS A 374 -0.27 10.07 -33.19
C LYS A 374 -1.39 9.17 -32.68
N GLU A 375 -1.94 9.58 -31.55
CA GLU A 375 -3.11 8.90 -31.01
C GLU A 375 -4.35 9.30 -31.83
N ARG A 376 -5.08 8.30 -32.32
CA ARG A 376 -6.37 8.49 -32.97
C ARG A 376 -7.48 7.74 -32.26
N GLN A 377 -8.65 8.36 -32.22
CA GLN A 377 -9.86 7.77 -31.66
C GLN A 377 -10.49 6.81 -32.68
N ILE A 378 -10.89 5.65 -32.21
CA ILE A 378 -11.69 4.71 -32.98
C ILE A 378 -13.16 4.99 -32.70
N THR A 379 -13.92 5.28 -33.74
CA THR A 379 -15.37 5.61 -33.67
C THR A 379 -16.26 4.59 -34.35
N ASP A 380 -15.69 3.78 -35.24
CA ASP A 380 -16.44 2.75 -35.97
C ASP A 380 -16.15 1.36 -35.41
N ILE A 381 -17.19 0.65 -34.97
CA ILE A 381 -17.11 -0.73 -34.48
C ILE A 381 -16.72 -1.75 -35.56
N ALA A 382 -16.91 -1.39 -36.84
CA ALA A 382 -16.56 -2.21 -37.99
C ALA A 382 -15.15 -1.95 -38.51
N GLU A 383 -14.42 -1.00 -37.88
CA GLU A 383 -13.05 -0.68 -38.29
C GLU A 383 -12.13 -1.88 -38.16
N ILE A 384 -11.28 -2.07 -39.16
CA ILE A 384 -10.27 -3.14 -39.21
C ILE A 384 -8.91 -2.48 -39.02
N VAL A 385 -8.14 -3.01 -38.05
CA VAL A 385 -6.74 -2.66 -37.83
C VAL A 385 -5.88 -3.64 -38.60
N GLU A 386 -4.95 -3.14 -39.40
CA GLU A 386 -4.07 -3.92 -40.26
C GLU A 386 -2.60 -3.80 -39.82
N GLU A 387 -1.70 -4.65 -40.36
CA GLU A 387 -0.26 -4.58 -40.06
C GLU A 387 0.36 -3.21 -40.38
N LYS A 388 -0.16 -2.50 -41.37
CA LYS A 388 0.29 -1.12 -41.73
C LYS A 388 0.02 -0.08 -40.64
N ASP A 389 -0.88 -0.37 -39.70
CA ASP A 389 -1.19 0.52 -38.57
C ASP A 389 -0.12 0.43 -37.47
N PHE A 390 0.72 -0.64 -37.46
CA PHE A 390 1.82 -0.79 -36.53
C PHE A 390 3.00 0.10 -36.97
N ASN A 391 3.82 0.51 -36.01
CA ASN A 391 5.03 1.27 -36.28
C ASN A 391 6.15 0.38 -36.86
N ASP A 392 7.28 0.98 -37.25
CA ASP A 392 8.43 0.28 -37.85
C ASP A 392 9.03 -0.81 -36.95
N LYS A 393 8.73 -0.78 -35.63
CA LYS A 393 9.14 -1.80 -34.66
C LYS A 393 8.10 -2.92 -34.51
N GLY A 394 7.01 -2.88 -35.26
CA GLY A 394 5.91 -3.82 -35.13
C GLY A 394 5.05 -3.61 -33.89
N GLU A 395 4.96 -2.38 -33.37
CA GLU A 395 4.24 -2.04 -32.15
C GLU A 395 3.00 -1.19 -32.48
N LEU A 396 1.91 -1.46 -31.76
CA LEU A 396 0.68 -0.68 -31.75
C LEU A 396 0.25 -0.42 -30.30
N ILE A 397 0.03 0.83 -29.91
CA ILE A 397 -0.44 1.16 -28.58
C ILE A 397 -1.96 1.27 -28.60
N LEU A 398 -2.62 0.52 -27.73
CA LEU A 398 -4.05 0.61 -27.50
C LEU A 398 -4.35 1.39 -26.23
N ARG A 399 -5.39 2.22 -26.23
CA ARG A 399 -5.89 2.87 -25.03
C ARG A 399 -7.40 2.68 -24.91
N ALA A 400 -7.82 2.21 -23.72
CA ALA A 400 -9.22 2.09 -23.33
C ALA A 400 -9.59 3.13 -22.26
N GLY A 401 -10.45 4.07 -22.62
CA GLY A 401 -10.81 5.20 -21.77
C GLY A 401 -9.60 6.11 -21.47
N LYS A 402 -9.58 6.67 -20.24
CA LYS A 402 -8.53 7.62 -19.83
C LYS A 402 -7.31 6.96 -19.18
N LYS A 403 -7.37 5.66 -18.85
CA LYS A 403 -6.45 5.08 -17.86
C LYS A 403 -5.82 3.74 -18.23
N LYS A 404 -6.36 3.00 -19.20
CA LYS A 404 -5.88 1.67 -19.55
C LYS A 404 -5.10 1.73 -20.85
N TYR A 405 -3.82 1.32 -20.79
CA TYR A 405 -2.93 1.27 -21.96
C TYR A 405 -2.39 -0.14 -22.13
N LEU A 406 -2.15 -0.55 -23.37
CA LEU A 406 -1.48 -1.78 -23.72
C LEU A 406 -0.66 -1.59 -24.99
N ARG A 407 0.55 -2.13 -25.00
CA ARG A 407 1.39 -2.25 -26.19
C ARG A 407 1.15 -3.62 -26.82
N LEU A 408 0.73 -3.66 -28.07
CA LEU A 408 0.72 -4.86 -28.90
C LEU A 408 2.03 -4.92 -29.68
N VAL A 409 2.63 -6.12 -29.76
CA VAL A 409 3.84 -6.38 -30.54
C VAL A 409 3.56 -7.54 -31.46
N LEU A 410 3.75 -7.32 -32.76
CA LEU A 410 3.67 -8.39 -33.76
C LEU A 410 4.93 -9.24 -33.69
N GLN A 411 4.76 -10.52 -33.40
CA GLN A 411 5.83 -11.50 -33.56
C GLN A 411 5.91 -11.92 -35.03
N LYS A 412 7.11 -11.72 -35.61
CA LYS A 412 7.41 -12.16 -36.98
C LYS A 412 7.55 -13.67 -37.09
#